data_671daaee8236ecc65d05935455a42868
#
_entry.id   671daaee8236ecc65d05935455a42868
#
_cell.length_a   1.000
_cell.length_b   1.000
_cell.length_c   1.000
_cell.angle_alpha   90.00
_cell.angle_beta   90.00
_cell.angle_gamma   90.00
#
_symmetry.space_group_name_H-M   'P 1'
#
loop_
_entity.id
_entity.type
_entity.pdbx_description
1 polymer ?
#
loop_
_entity_poly.entity_id
_entity_poly.type
_entity_poly.pdbx_seq_one_letter_code
_entity_poly.pdbx_strand_id
1 'polypeptide(L)'
;VKLPNGKYSIKSVVNEKYVAAENGGSDPIVANRDNYSGSWETFYIVNNDDGTVSIKADANNKYICAVLDEENQLTPRSDSISTWEKFKIYKINDSEYGIRSAENGKYVKTDLDNGGKLIAGSDSIAGAWEAFNIEKLGDETSSAKATFYENSNYSGWSVALSEGRYDYGTMISKGIKNDQISSVKVADGYKVTLYNDERFAGSKKTLFTDASGLGDFNDKTSAIVIEKVEKADFNNSNAYITSIANGQVVCAENGGSETIVANRSSCGGAWETFQIVNNNDGTVSLKSIANGKYVCAVIDENNQLLPRSESVGTWEKFIIEKISDGEYALYSLANGKYVQANLNDGGKLFATSETVAGAWEVFDINRN
;
A
#
# COMPACT_ATOMS: atom_id res chain seq x y z
N VAL A 1 6.49 25.08 -10.11
CA VAL A 1 5.73 23.94 -10.63
C VAL A 1 4.27 24.01 -10.16
N LYS A 2 3.35 23.40 -10.91
CA LYS A 2 1.98 23.21 -10.47
C LYS A 2 1.81 21.78 -9.97
N LEU A 3 1.45 21.61 -8.71
CA LEU A 3 0.95 20.35 -8.19
C LEU A 3 -0.55 20.26 -8.52
N PRO A 4 -1.11 19.09 -8.88
CA PRO A 4 -2.56 18.93 -9.09
C PRO A 4 -3.37 19.40 -7.89
N ASN A 5 -4.61 19.88 -8.10
CA ASN A 5 -5.51 20.12 -6.96
C ASN A 5 -5.73 18.82 -6.18
N GLY A 6 -5.83 18.90 -4.85
CA GLY A 6 -6.09 17.72 -4.01
C GLY A 6 -5.52 17.84 -2.61
N LYS A 7 -5.65 16.73 -1.86
CA LYS A 7 -5.11 16.59 -0.51
C LYS A 7 -3.63 16.22 -0.55
N TYR A 8 -2.88 16.76 0.38
CA TYR A 8 -1.44 16.54 0.52
C TYR A 8 -1.03 16.46 1.99
N SER A 9 -0.02 15.67 2.29
CA SER A 9 0.81 15.82 3.47
C SER A 9 2.05 16.64 3.13
N ILE A 10 2.53 17.41 4.09
CA ILE A 10 3.75 18.22 3.96
C ILE A 10 4.69 17.80 5.08
N LYS A 11 5.93 17.46 4.73
CA LYS A 11 6.96 17.06 5.69
C LYS A 11 8.17 17.99 5.54
N SER A 12 8.63 18.56 6.62
CA SER A 12 9.83 19.39 6.63
C SER A 12 11.08 18.51 6.49
N VAL A 13 11.99 18.89 5.59
CA VAL A 13 13.23 18.14 5.36
C VAL A 13 14.21 18.28 6.51
N VAL A 14 14.28 19.47 7.14
CA VAL A 14 15.29 19.76 8.16
C VAL A 14 15.13 18.94 9.45
N ASN A 15 13.91 18.57 9.84
CA ASN A 15 13.65 17.81 11.07
C ASN A 15 12.87 16.51 10.85
N GLU A 16 12.55 16.21 9.59
CA GLU A 16 11.80 15.01 9.20
C GLU A 16 10.42 14.88 9.88
N LYS A 17 9.80 15.99 10.29
CA LYS A 17 8.49 16.03 10.91
C LYS A 17 7.40 16.45 9.92
N TYR A 18 6.22 15.84 10.07
CA TYR A 18 5.05 16.32 9.37
C TYR A 18 4.60 17.66 9.90
N VAL A 19 4.17 18.51 8.97
CA VAL A 19 3.54 19.80 9.24
C VAL A 19 2.12 19.57 9.73
N ALA A 20 1.74 20.21 10.82
CA ALA A 20 0.41 20.12 11.42
C ALA A 20 -0.23 21.50 11.63
N ALA A 21 -1.53 21.58 11.40
CA ALA A 21 -2.38 22.70 11.78
C ALA A 21 -2.79 22.54 13.25
N GLU A 22 -1.96 23.08 14.15
CA GLU A 22 -2.09 22.90 15.59
C GLU A 22 -3.43 23.42 16.14
N ASN A 23 -3.86 22.79 17.25
CA ASN A 23 -5.10 23.14 17.94
C ASN A 23 -6.32 23.20 16.99
N GLY A 24 -6.41 22.18 16.08
CA GLY A 24 -7.46 22.15 15.09
C GLY A 24 -7.41 23.31 14.09
N GLY A 25 -6.23 23.87 13.82
CA GLY A 25 -6.01 24.97 12.89
C GLY A 25 -6.23 26.37 13.50
N SER A 26 -6.34 26.49 14.83
CA SER A 26 -6.44 27.80 15.51
C SER A 26 -5.08 28.45 15.70
N ASP A 27 -4.01 27.66 15.75
CA ASP A 27 -2.66 28.11 15.96
C ASP A 27 -1.84 28.10 14.66
N PRO A 28 -0.65 28.73 14.62
CA PRO A 28 0.28 28.63 13.50
C PRO A 28 0.63 27.19 13.17
N ILE A 29 0.88 26.91 11.89
CA ILE A 29 1.30 25.58 11.46
C ILE A 29 2.74 25.31 11.87
N VAL A 30 3.00 24.06 12.32
CA VAL A 30 4.26 23.63 12.92
C VAL A 30 4.68 22.28 12.36
N ALA A 31 5.97 22.10 12.05
CA ALA A 31 6.55 20.80 11.68
C ALA A 31 7.01 20.06 12.94
N ASN A 32 6.10 19.33 13.59
CA ASN A 32 6.36 18.70 14.90
C ASN A 32 5.83 17.27 15.06
N ARG A 33 5.17 16.69 14.04
CA ARG A 33 4.60 15.34 14.11
C ARG A 33 5.55 14.28 13.55
N ASP A 34 5.75 13.19 14.30
CA ASP A 34 6.53 12.04 13.85
C ASP A 34 5.81 11.24 12.78
N ASN A 35 4.48 11.20 12.86
CA ASN A 35 3.63 10.41 11.95
C ASN A 35 2.50 11.26 11.39
N TYR A 36 2.10 10.96 10.16
CA TYR A 36 0.83 11.43 9.61
C TYR A 36 -0.32 10.70 10.32
N SER A 37 -1.29 11.45 10.86
CA SER A 37 -2.37 10.86 11.66
C SER A 37 -3.77 11.32 11.26
N GLY A 38 -3.93 12.33 10.39
CA GLY A 38 -5.26 12.73 9.96
C GLY A 38 -5.41 14.19 9.50
N SER A 39 -6.52 14.82 9.87
CA SER A 39 -6.89 16.14 9.35
C SER A 39 -5.93 17.28 9.75
N TRP A 40 -5.22 17.15 10.85
CA TRP A 40 -4.26 18.18 11.26
C TRP A 40 -3.02 18.23 10.38
N GLU A 41 -2.59 17.09 9.82
CA GLU A 41 -1.45 16.95 8.90
C GLU A 41 -1.90 16.95 7.42
N THR A 42 -3.19 17.18 7.15
CA THR A 42 -3.76 17.21 5.80
C THR A 42 -3.98 18.64 5.33
N PHE A 43 -3.51 18.92 4.11
CA PHE A 43 -3.65 20.21 3.46
C PHE A 43 -4.20 20.05 2.04
N TYR A 44 -5.10 20.93 1.60
CA TYR A 44 -5.55 21.02 0.22
C TYR A 44 -4.70 22.02 -0.54
N ILE A 45 -4.13 21.62 -1.66
CA ILE A 45 -3.53 22.54 -2.63
C ILE A 45 -4.58 22.88 -3.68
N VAL A 46 -4.82 24.19 -3.86
CA VAL A 46 -5.76 24.75 -4.83
C VAL A 46 -4.99 25.64 -5.80
N ASN A 47 -5.01 25.32 -7.09
CA ASN A 47 -4.38 26.14 -8.12
C ASN A 47 -5.25 27.36 -8.42
N ASN A 48 -4.68 28.56 -8.40
CA ASN A 48 -5.31 29.81 -8.79
C ASN A 48 -5.07 30.09 -10.29
N ASP A 49 -5.94 30.91 -10.88
CA ASP A 49 -5.87 31.27 -12.31
C ASP A 49 -4.62 32.10 -12.65
N ASP A 50 -4.03 32.81 -11.68
CA ASP A 50 -2.84 33.63 -11.82
C ASP A 50 -1.51 32.83 -11.73
N GLY A 51 -1.58 31.52 -11.66
CA GLY A 51 -0.42 30.63 -11.60
C GLY A 51 0.18 30.47 -10.18
N THR A 52 -0.45 31.06 -9.18
CA THR A 52 -0.17 30.77 -7.76
C THR A 52 -0.96 29.55 -7.27
N VAL A 53 -0.69 29.10 -6.05
CA VAL A 53 -1.49 28.12 -5.35
C VAL A 53 -1.94 28.69 -4.02
N SER A 54 -3.07 28.22 -3.50
CA SER A 54 -3.49 28.45 -2.12
C SER A 54 -3.50 27.14 -1.38
N ILE A 55 -3.13 27.16 -0.11
CA ILE A 55 -3.05 25.98 0.75
C ILE A 55 -4.12 26.11 1.83
N LYS A 56 -4.95 25.08 1.98
CA LYS A 56 -6.07 25.07 2.92
C LYS A 56 -5.87 23.94 3.93
N ALA A 57 -5.97 24.20 5.22
CA ALA A 57 -5.89 23.17 6.24
C ALA A 57 -7.21 22.37 6.30
N ASP A 58 -7.12 21.06 6.35
CA ASP A 58 -8.29 20.17 6.51
C ASP A 58 -8.89 20.27 7.92
N ALA A 59 -8.05 20.59 8.92
CA ALA A 59 -8.43 20.69 10.32
C ALA A 59 -9.55 21.69 10.61
N ASN A 60 -9.54 22.85 9.96
CA ASN A 60 -10.53 23.92 10.16
C ASN A 60 -11.15 24.46 8.87
N ASN A 61 -10.75 23.90 7.72
CA ASN A 61 -11.25 24.29 6.41
C ASN A 61 -10.92 25.76 6.05
N LYS A 62 -9.82 26.34 6.62
CA LYS A 62 -9.36 27.70 6.34
C LYS A 62 -8.11 27.73 5.46
N TYR A 63 -7.95 28.77 4.66
CA TYR A 63 -6.73 29.02 3.91
C TYR A 63 -5.61 29.50 4.82
N ILE A 64 -4.41 29.02 4.55
CA ILE A 64 -3.19 29.43 5.25
C ILE A 64 -2.78 30.80 4.75
N CYS A 65 -2.60 31.72 5.71
CA CYS A 65 -2.11 33.08 5.48
C CYS A 65 -0.65 33.18 5.88
N ALA A 66 0.17 33.89 5.10
CA ALA A 66 1.44 34.39 5.56
C ALA A 66 1.21 35.69 6.35
N VAL A 67 1.20 35.62 7.68
CA VAL A 67 0.80 36.70 8.57
C VAL A 67 2.00 37.63 8.84
N LEU A 68 2.11 38.71 8.06
CA LEU A 68 3.30 39.59 8.05
C LEU A 68 3.52 40.37 9.37
N ASP A 69 2.43 40.73 10.03
CA ASP A 69 2.44 41.45 11.32
C ASP A 69 2.64 40.52 12.54
N GLU A 70 2.71 39.21 12.32
CA GLU A 70 2.98 38.20 13.34
C GLU A 70 4.22 37.37 12.95
N GLU A 71 5.37 38.01 12.80
CA GLU A 71 6.67 37.37 12.47
C GLU A 71 6.65 36.55 11.15
N ASN A 72 5.75 36.87 10.23
CA ASN A 72 5.54 36.16 8.97
C ASN A 72 5.15 34.68 9.14
N GLN A 73 4.58 34.29 10.28
CA GLN A 73 4.14 32.92 10.52
C GLN A 73 3.00 32.52 9.61
N LEU A 74 2.90 31.23 9.33
CA LEU A 74 1.82 30.66 8.54
C LEU A 74 0.69 30.18 9.45
N THR A 75 -0.53 30.74 9.27
CA THR A 75 -1.69 30.39 10.11
C THR A 75 -2.92 30.13 9.25
N PRO A 76 -3.67 29.02 9.45
CA PRO A 76 -4.89 28.70 8.71
C PRO A 76 -6.08 29.48 9.30
N ARG A 77 -6.34 30.70 8.80
CA ARG A 77 -7.36 31.61 9.38
C ARG A 77 -8.33 32.25 8.38
N SER A 78 -8.07 32.20 7.09
CA SER A 78 -8.89 32.90 6.09
C SER A 78 -9.97 32.03 5.44
N ASP A 79 -11.15 32.61 5.21
CA ASP A 79 -12.23 31.99 4.44
C ASP A 79 -12.13 32.28 2.93
N SER A 80 -11.28 33.23 2.54
CA SER A 80 -11.16 33.70 1.15
C SER A 80 -9.68 33.80 0.74
N ILE A 81 -9.44 33.87 -0.55
CA ILE A 81 -8.10 33.97 -1.13
C ILE A 81 -7.86 35.45 -1.52
N SER A 82 -6.84 36.06 -0.89
CA SER A 82 -6.23 37.33 -1.27
C SER A 82 -4.74 37.10 -1.59
N THR A 83 -3.86 38.10 -1.48
CA THR A 83 -2.42 37.92 -1.69
C THR A 83 -1.75 37.14 -0.55
N TRP A 84 -2.25 37.27 0.68
CA TRP A 84 -1.72 36.58 1.86
C TRP A 84 -1.87 35.06 1.84
N GLU A 85 -2.87 34.56 1.11
CA GLU A 85 -3.17 33.14 0.94
C GLU A 85 -2.58 32.54 -0.32
N LYS A 86 -1.77 33.33 -1.08
CA LYS A 86 -1.17 32.89 -2.34
C LYS A 86 0.30 32.55 -2.17
N PHE A 87 0.67 31.42 -2.74
CA PHE A 87 2.04 30.88 -2.72
C PHE A 87 2.46 30.45 -4.13
N LYS A 88 3.76 30.29 -4.33
CA LYS A 88 4.36 29.59 -5.48
C LYS A 88 5.16 28.41 -5.01
N ILE A 89 5.01 27.27 -5.67
CA ILE A 89 5.76 26.06 -5.38
C ILE A 89 6.91 25.91 -6.40
N TYR A 90 8.10 25.65 -5.91
CA TYR A 90 9.32 25.44 -6.69
C TYR A 90 9.84 24.03 -6.47
N LYS A 91 10.11 23.29 -7.54
CA LYS A 91 10.73 21.98 -7.44
C LYS A 91 12.23 22.17 -7.17
N ILE A 92 12.75 21.55 -6.11
CA ILE A 92 14.19 21.54 -5.78
C ILE A 92 14.83 20.30 -6.41
N ASN A 93 14.23 19.12 -6.17
CA ASN A 93 14.62 17.84 -6.77
C ASN A 93 13.36 16.96 -6.95
N ASP A 94 13.52 15.64 -7.13
CA ASP A 94 12.38 14.77 -7.44
C ASP A 94 11.37 14.61 -6.28
N SER A 95 11.80 14.81 -5.03
CA SER A 95 10.97 14.67 -3.84
C SER A 95 10.79 15.95 -3.03
N GLU A 96 11.59 17.00 -3.30
CA GLU A 96 11.64 18.19 -2.46
C GLU A 96 11.17 19.45 -3.19
N TYR A 97 10.48 20.30 -2.47
CA TYR A 97 9.88 21.53 -2.95
C TYR A 97 10.13 22.70 -2.01
N GLY A 98 10.27 23.89 -2.55
CA GLY A 98 10.23 25.15 -1.84
C GLY A 98 8.88 25.82 -2.02
N ILE A 99 8.41 26.49 -0.97
CA ILE A 99 7.15 27.25 -0.96
C ILE A 99 7.49 28.74 -0.78
N ARG A 100 6.97 29.61 -1.65
CA ARG A 100 7.24 31.05 -1.58
C ARG A 100 5.94 31.83 -1.43
N SER A 101 5.84 32.67 -0.43
CA SER A 101 4.69 33.59 -0.26
C SER A 101 4.65 34.62 -1.38
N ALA A 102 3.49 34.82 -1.97
CA ALA A 102 3.25 35.87 -2.98
C ALA A 102 3.21 37.27 -2.36
N GLU A 103 2.84 37.38 -1.09
CA GLU A 103 2.68 38.66 -0.41
C GLU A 103 4.01 39.36 -0.16
N ASN A 104 4.97 38.69 0.50
CA ASN A 104 6.26 39.30 0.85
C ASN A 104 7.42 38.80 -0.03
N GLY A 105 7.17 37.85 -0.91
CA GLY A 105 8.20 37.30 -1.78
C GLY A 105 9.25 36.44 -1.08
N LYS A 106 9.04 36.03 0.18
CA LYS A 106 9.96 35.22 0.95
C LYS A 106 9.60 33.73 0.85
N TYR A 107 10.62 32.88 0.98
CA TYR A 107 10.41 31.46 1.07
C TYR A 107 9.99 31.06 2.49
N VAL A 108 9.10 30.08 2.56
CA VAL A 108 8.72 29.43 3.80
C VAL A 108 9.88 28.59 4.29
N LYS A 109 10.20 28.72 5.57
CA LYS A 109 11.18 27.88 6.27
C LYS A 109 10.58 27.27 7.53
N THR A 110 11.11 26.14 7.94
CA THR A 110 10.84 25.56 9.25
C THR A 110 11.76 26.21 10.27
N ASP A 111 11.23 26.99 11.20
CA ASP A 111 12.00 27.67 12.22
C ASP A 111 12.17 26.76 13.45
N LEU A 112 13.30 26.07 13.50
CA LEU A 112 13.61 25.12 14.58
C LEU A 112 13.84 25.83 15.93
N ASP A 113 14.36 27.05 15.90
CA ASP A 113 14.61 27.86 17.11
C ASP A 113 13.27 28.28 17.75
N ASN A 114 12.17 28.26 16.96
CA ASN A 114 10.82 28.56 17.40
C ASN A 114 9.89 27.33 17.33
N GLY A 115 10.41 26.17 17.74
CA GLY A 115 9.65 24.93 17.88
C GLY A 115 9.16 24.31 16.58
N GLY A 116 9.78 24.65 15.44
CA GLY A 116 9.41 24.11 14.13
C GLY A 116 8.25 24.84 13.44
N LYS A 117 7.91 26.06 13.86
CA LYS A 117 6.92 26.91 13.18
C LYS A 117 7.31 27.17 11.72
N LEU A 118 6.33 27.23 10.86
CA LEU A 118 6.55 27.62 9.48
C LEU A 118 6.39 29.13 9.33
N ILE A 119 7.43 29.79 8.83
CA ILE A 119 7.45 31.24 8.61
C ILE A 119 7.91 31.58 7.19
N ALA A 120 7.27 32.59 6.56
CA ALA A 120 7.66 33.11 5.24
C ALA A 120 8.79 34.18 5.42
N GLY A 121 10.00 33.74 5.77
CA GLY A 121 11.08 34.61 6.24
C GLY A 121 12.39 34.50 5.48
N SER A 122 12.60 33.54 4.57
CA SER A 122 13.89 33.33 3.89
C SER A 122 13.95 33.98 2.51
N ASP A 123 15.10 34.59 2.19
CA ASP A 123 15.31 35.24 0.87
C ASP A 123 15.54 34.24 -0.26
N SER A 124 16.01 33.05 0.06
CA SER A 124 16.35 32.00 -0.89
C SER A 124 16.14 30.61 -0.28
N ILE A 125 16.09 29.59 -1.13
CA ILE A 125 16.22 28.19 -0.71
C ILE A 125 17.72 27.92 -0.54
N ALA A 126 18.19 27.98 0.71
CA ALA A 126 19.60 27.80 1.03
C ALA A 126 19.95 26.40 1.52
N GLY A 127 18.94 25.59 1.89
CA GLY A 127 19.15 24.25 2.39
C GLY A 127 17.87 23.56 2.85
N ALA A 128 17.99 22.68 3.83
CA ALA A 128 16.89 21.84 4.31
C ALA A 128 15.77 22.62 5.04
N TRP A 129 16.06 23.81 5.54
CA TRP A 129 15.08 24.62 6.28
C TRP A 129 13.93 25.11 5.39
N GLU A 130 14.20 25.37 4.11
CA GLU A 130 13.25 25.85 3.12
C GLU A 130 12.73 24.71 2.22
N ALA A 131 13.14 23.48 2.50
CA ALA A 131 12.77 22.30 1.72
C ALA A 131 11.69 21.46 2.41
N PHE A 132 10.71 21.04 1.62
CA PHE A 132 9.57 20.24 2.08
C PHE A 132 9.33 19.07 1.12
N ASN A 133 9.08 17.88 1.65
CA ASN A 133 8.46 16.80 0.89
C ASN A 133 6.95 17.07 0.87
N ILE A 134 6.37 17.16 -0.33
CA ILE A 134 4.93 17.39 -0.52
C ILE A 134 4.37 16.17 -1.24
N GLU A 135 3.68 15.32 -0.48
CA GLU A 135 3.14 14.07 -1.00
C GLU A 135 1.63 14.18 -1.19
N LYS A 136 1.16 13.84 -2.40
CA LYS A 136 -0.27 13.81 -2.68
C LYS A 136 -0.89 12.65 -1.91
N LEU A 137 -1.80 13.00 -1.02
CA LEU A 137 -2.69 12.04 -0.37
C LEU A 137 -3.74 11.62 -1.41
N GLY A 138 -4.13 10.35 -1.42
CA GLY A 138 -5.18 9.91 -2.32
C GLY A 138 -6.41 10.82 -2.18
N ASP A 139 -6.96 11.27 -3.29
CA ASP A 139 -8.25 11.98 -3.26
C ASP A 139 -9.25 11.03 -2.58
N GLU A 140 -10.02 11.51 -1.61
CA GLU A 140 -11.17 10.74 -1.09
C GLU A 140 -12.25 10.53 -2.18
N THR A 141 -12.09 11.14 -3.33
CA THR A 141 -12.76 10.83 -4.59
C THR A 141 -12.00 9.81 -5.44
N SER A 142 -10.82 9.32 -5.00
CA SER A 142 -10.20 8.14 -5.57
C SER A 142 -11.15 6.97 -5.33
N SER A 143 -11.69 6.40 -6.40
CA SER A 143 -12.62 5.28 -6.35
C SER A 143 -12.21 4.27 -5.29
N ALA A 144 -13.13 3.90 -4.42
CA ALA A 144 -12.89 2.94 -3.36
C ALA A 144 -12.12 1.73 -3.89
N LYS A 145 -11.12 1.29 -3.13
CA LYS A 145 -10.29 0.13 -3.47
C LYS A 145 -10.75 -1.12 -2.73
N ALA A 146 -11.54 -0.92 -1.67
CA ALA A 146 -12.25 -2.01 -1.02
C ALA A 146 -13.59 -1.51 -0.46
N THR A 147 -14.58 -2.40 -0.40
CA THR A 147 -15.87 -2.15 0.26
C THR A 147 -16.11 -3.25 1.28
N PHE A 148 -16.37 -2.85 2.51
CA PHE A 148 -16.59 -3.71 3.66
C PHE A 148 -18.08 -3.80 3.98
N TYR A 149 -18.56 -4.98 4.36
CA TYR A 149 -19.96 -5.25 4.61
C TYR A 149 -20.17 -5.93 5.97
N GLU A 150 -21.28 -5.58 6.64
CA GLU A 150 -21.69 -6.16 7.92
C GLU A 150 -21.89 -7.67 7.84
N ASN A 151 -22.60 -8.13 6.83
CA ASN A 151 -22.99 -9.53 6.70
C ASN A 151 -22.25 -10.21 5.54
N SER A 152 -22.23 -11.53 5.57
CA SER A 152 -21.80 -12.35 4.42
C SER A 152 -22.64 -12.03 3.17
N ASN A 153 -22.10 -12.38 1.99
CA ASN A 153 -22.71 -12.12 0.70
C ASN A 153 -23.01 -10.65 0.41
N TYR A 154 -22.13 -9.75 0.92
CA TYR A 154 -22.14 -8.32 0.60
C TYR A 154 -23.44 -7.61 1.00
N SER A 155 -23.97 -7.89 2.18
CA SER A 155 -25.22 -7.33 2.68
C SER A 155 -25.05 -6.62 4.05
N GLY A 156 -26.10 -5.94 4.51
CA GLY A 156 -26.05 -5.07 5.68
C GLY A 156 -25.49 -3.69 5.38
N TRP A 157 -24.92 -3.01 6.40
CA TRP A 157 -24.21 -1.75 6.14
C TRP A 157 -23.01 -2.00 5.25
N SER A 158 -22.59 -0.97 4.52
CA SER A 158 -21.37 -1.03 3.72
C SER A 158 -20.57 0.27 3.84
N VAL A 159 -19.25 0.14 3.85
CA VAL A 159 -18.31 1.26 3.86
C VAL A 159 -17.25 1.02 2.80
N ALA A 160 -17.08 2.00 1.92
CA ALA A 160 -16.10 1.96 0.85
C ALA A 160 -14.87 2.79 1.26
N LEU A 161 -13.67 2.20 1.17
CA LEU A 161 -12.41 2.82 1.55
C LEU A 161 -11.43 2.84 0.37
N SER A 162 -10.62 3.90 0.30
CA SER A 162 -9.48 4.03 -0.62
C SER A 162 -8.26 3.26 -0.11
N GLU A 163 -7.18 3.29 -0.87
CA GLU A 163 -5.86 2.84 -0.42
C GLU A 163 -5.46 3.56 0.88
N GLY A 164 -4.91 2.83 1.86
CA GLY A 164 -4.49 3.40 3.13
C GLY A 164 -4.45 2.41 4.29
N ARG A 165 -4.06 2.93 5.43
CA ARG A 165 -4.01 2.21 6.71
C ARG A 165 -5.07 2.79 7.64
N TYR A 166 -5.91 1.94 8.17
CA TYR A 166 -7.05 2.29 9.01
C TYR A 166 -6.92 1.53 10.33
N ASP A 167 -6.34 2.19 11.34
CA ASP A 167 -6.35 1.68 12.71
C ASP A 167 -7.78 1.72 13.29
N TYR A 168 -7.96 1.22 14.51
CA TYR A 168 -9.25 1.18 15.17
C TYR A 168 -9.98 2.54 15.12
N GLY A 169 -9.32 3.62 15.54
CA GLY A 169 -9.93 4.96 15.58
C GLY A 169 -10.33 5.47 14.19
N THR A 170 -9.43 5.33 13.23
CA THR A 170 -9.68 5.73 11.83
C THR A 170 -10.78 4.88 11.20
N MET A 171 -10.78 3.57 11.42
CA MET A 171 -11.80 2.64 10.91
C MET A 171 -13.20 3.01 11.42
N ILE A 172 -13.34 3.27 12.74
CA ILE A 172 -14.58 3.70 13.36
C ILE A 172 -15.05 5.06 12.82
N SER A 173 -14.14 6.02 12.66
CA SER A 173 -14.44 7.35 12.12
C SER A 173 -14.98 7.30 10.68
N LYS A 174 -14.61 6.28 9.92
CA LYS A 174 -15.12 6.04 8.56
C LYS A 174 -16.47 5.29 8.54
N GLY A 175 -16.99 4.90 9.69
CA GLY A 175 -18.29 4.24 9.82
C GLY A 175 -18.24 2.70 9.85
N ILE A 176 -17.06 2.11 9.83
CA ILE A 176 -16.90 0.66 10.04
C ILE A 176 -16.98 0.38 11.54
N LYS A 177 -17.81 -0.58 11.91
CA LYS A 177 -17.93 -1.01 13.30
C LYS A 177 -16.92 -2.10 13.60
N ASN A 178 -16.29 -2.02 14.79
CA ASN A 178 -15.35 -3.03 15.24
C ASN A 178 -16.00 -4.41 15.32
N ASP A 179 -15.25 -5.42 14.88
CA ASP A 179 -15.68 -6.82 14.93
C ASP A 179 -17.07 -7.08 14.29
N GLN A 180 -17.36 -6.39 13.18
CA GLN A 180 -18.62 -6.54 12.45
C GLN A 180 -18.44 -6.63 10.92
N ILE A 181 -17.26 -7.01 10.44
CA ILE A 181 -17.04 -7.23 9.01
C ILE A 181 -17.15 -8.72 8.71
N SER A 182 -18.06 -9.08 7.80
CA SER A 182 -18.29 -10.47 7.38
C SER A 182 -18.00 -10.72 5.89
N SER A 183 -17.97 -9.68 5.05
CA SER A 183 -17.57 -9.81 3.64
C SER A 183 -16.90 -8.54 3.12
N VAL A 184 -16.07 -8.69 2.09
CA VAL A 184 -15.26 -7.61 1.52
C VAL A 184 -15.24 -7.73 0.00
N LYS A 185 -15.41 -6.62 -0.70
CA LYS A 185 -15.07 -6.49 -2.12
C LYS A 185 -13.74 -5.79 -2.27
N VAL A 186 -12.88 -6.31 -3.13
CA VAL A 186 -11.52 -5.80 -3.38
C VAL A 186 -11.37 -5.40 -4.84
N ALA A 187 -10.97 -4.16 -5.10
CA ALA A 187 -10.72 -3.70 -6.47
C ALA A 187 -9.52 -4.43 -7.08
N ASP A 188 -9.58 -4.68 -8.39
CA ASP A 188 -8.45 -5.29 -9.10
C ASP A 188 -7.16 -4.49 -8.93
N GLY A 189 -6.04 -5.18 -8.73
CA GLY A 189 -4.73 -4.59 -8.47
C GLY A 189 -4.51 -4.13 -7.03
N TYR A 190 -5.42 -4.45 -6.10
CA TYR A 190 -5.27 -4.14 -4.68
C TYR A 190 -5.35 -5.40 -3.82
N LYS A 191 -4.83 -5.30 -2.60
CA LYS A 191 -5.06 -6.28 -1.53
C LYS A 191 -5.58 -5.58 -0.28
N VAL A 192 -6.35 -6.32 0.50
CA VAL A 192 -6.83 -5.90 1.82
C VAL A 192 -6.25 -6.84 2.86
N THR A 193 -5.62 -6.29 3.88
CA THR A 193 -5.21 -7.05 5.06
C THR A 193 -6.05 -6.62 6.25
N LEU A 194 -6.79 -7.56 6.82
CA LEU A 194 -7.59 -7.39 8.03
C LEU A 194 -6.76 -7.86 9.23
N TYR A 195 -6.80 -7.12 10.33
CA TYR A 195 -6.10 -7.43 11.58
C TYR A 195 -7.12 -7.51 12.73
N ASN A 196 -6.92 -8.46 13.63
CA ASN A 196 -7.75 -8.58 14.84
C ASN A 196 -7.24 -7.74 16.02
N ASP A 197 -6.19 -6.96 15.82
CA ASP A 197 -5.64 -6.04 16.82
C ASP A 197 -5.63 -4.61 16.25
N GLU A 198 -5.93 -3.64 17.10
CA GLU A 198 -6.08 -2.21 16.78
C GLU A 198 -4.82 -1.58 16.16
N ARG A 199 -3.64 -2.16 16.45
CA ARG A 199 -2.32 -1.63 16.08
C ARG A 199 -1.67 -2.39 14.94
N PHE A 200 -2.47 -3.01 14.06
CA PHE A 200 -1.98 -3.83 12.95
C PHE A 200 -1.12 -5.01 13.40
N ALA A 201 -1.49 -5.63 14.51
CA ALA A 201 -0.84 -6.79 15.10
C ALA A 201 -1.80 -7.99 15.19
N GLY A 202 -1.35 -9.05 15.86
CA GLY A 202 -2.14 -10.25 16.07
C GLY A 202 -2.37 -11.08 14.80
N SER A 203 -3.46 -11.82 14.78
CA SER A 203 -3.86 -12.61 13.61
C SER A 203 -4.31 -11.68 12.48
N LYS A 204 -4.03 -12.07 11.25
CA LYS A 204 -4.43 -11.30 10.07
C LYS A 204 -4.95 -12.19 8.96
N LYS A 205 -5.78 -11.61 8.08
CA LYS A 205 -6.28 -12.25 6.86
C LYS A 205 -6.04 -11.30 5.69
N THR A 206 -5.36 -11.81 4.66
CA THR A 206 -5.13 -11.06 3.41
C THR A 206 -6.12 -11.50 2.34
N LEU A 207 -6.64 -10.55 1.57
CA LEU A 207 -7.60 -10.76 0.49
C LEU A 207 -7.10 -10.00 -0.75
N PHE A 208 -6.98 -10.69 -1.87
CA PHE A 208 -6.64 -10.11 -3.18
C PHE A 208 -7.84 -10.01 -4.13
N THR A 209 -8.94 -10.65 -3.75
CA THR A 209 -10.19 -10.70 -4.51
C THR A 209 -11.38 -10.59 -3.56
N ASP A 210 -12.56 -10.44 -4.13
CA ASP A 210 -13.81 -10.43 -3.37
C ASP A 210 -13.95 -11.67 -2.48
N ALA A 211 -14.37 -11.44 -1.24
CA ALA A 211 -14.65 -12.49 -0.26
C ALA A 211 -16.09 -12.36 0.25
N SER A 212 -16.96 -13.27 -0.18
CA SER A 212 -18.38 -13.31 0.26
C SER A 212 -18.55 -13.75 1.70
N GLY A 213 -17.50 -14.24 2.34
CA GLY A 213 -17.43 -14.59 3.76
C GLY A 213 -15.98 -14.65 4.21
N LEU A 214 -15.72 -14.33 5.47
CA LEU A 214 -14.37 -14.26 6.03
C LEU A 214 -13.95 -15.53 6.78
N GLY A 215 -14.83 -16.55 6.87
CA GLY A 215 -14.54 -17.81 7.56
C GLY A 215 -14.17 -17.56 9.02
N ASP A 216 -13.05 -18.13 9.47
CA ASP A 216 -12.59 -17.99 10.87
C ASP A 216 -12.23 -16.55 11.28
N PHE A 217 -12.12 -15.62 10.32
CA PHE A 217 -11.85 -14.20 10.56
C PHE A 217 -13.13 -13.35 10.61
N ASN A 218 -14.31 -13.97 10.48
CA ASN A 218 -15.61 -13.28 10.59
C ASN A 218 -15.73 -12.55 11.91
N ASP A 219 -16.16 -11.28 11.86
CA ASP A 219 -16.38 -10.43 13.04
C ASP A 219 -15.15 -10.34 13.99
N LYS A 220 -13.95 -10.19 13.42
CA LYS A 220 -12.70 -10.09 14.18
C LYS A 220 -11.80 -8.94 13.73
N THR A 221 -12.30 -8.01 12.93
CA THR A 221 -11.46 -6.96 12.34
C THR A 221 -11.45 -5.71 13.21
N SER A 222 -10.26 -5.34 13.69
CA SER A 222 -10.00 -4.11 14.46
C SER A 222 -9.08 -3.11 13.77
N ALA A 223 -8.39 -3.52 12.68
CA ALA A 223 -7.64 -2.61 11.81
C ALA A 223 -7.58 -3.15 10.37
N ILE A 224 -7.38 -2.25 9.40
CA ILE A 224 -7.43 -2.56 7.97
C ILE A 224 -6.25 -1.89 7.27
N VAL A 225 -5.61 -2.61 6.35
CA VAL A 225 -4.65 -2.06 5.40
C VAL A 225 -5.12 -2.38 3.99
N ILE A 226 -5.16 -1.37 3.12
CA ILE A 226 -5.50 -1.49 1.71
C ILE A 226 -4.30 -0.99 0.91
N GLU A 227 -3.70 -1.86 0.12
CA GLU A 227 -2.45 -1.59 -0.60
C GLU A 227 -2.58 -1.98 -2.06
N LYS A 228 -1.92 -1.22 -2.93
CA LYS A 228 -1.73 -1.60 -4.32
C LYS A 228 -0.80 -2.82 -4.39
N VAL A 229 -1.16 -3.79 -5.22
CA VAL A 229 -0.32 -4.96 -5.49
C VAL A 229 0.55 -4.69 -6.70
N GLU A 230 1.86 -4.77 -6.54
CA GLU A 230 2.77 -4.85 -7.68
C GLU A 230 2.73 -6.28 -8.22
N LYS A 231 1.88 -6.49 -9.24
CA LYS A 231 1.80 -7.77 -9.94
C LYS A 231 2.97 -7.90 -10.89
N ALA A 232 3.65 -9.04 -10.86
CA ALA A 232 4.64 -9.37 -11.86
C ALA A 232 3.96 -9.88 -13.13
N ASP A 233 4.32 -9.32 -14.28
CA ASP A 233 3.90 -9.82 -15.59
C ASP A 233 4.99 -10.72 -16.17
N PHE A 234 4.70 -12.00 -16.31
CA PHE A 234 5.60 -13.00 -16.88
C PHE A 234 5.33 -13.30 -18.34
N ASN A 235 4.34 -12.63 -18.99
CA ASN A 235 4.05 -12.72 -20.42
C ASN A 235 3.93 -14.16 -20.96
N ASN A 236 3.32 -15.07 -20.21
CA ASN A 236 3.19 -16.50 -20.55
C ASN A 236 4.55 -17.18 -20.79
N SER A 237 5.60 -16.79 -20.06
CA SER A 237 6.97 -17.31 -20.23
C SER A 237 7.20 -18.59 -19.44
N ASN A 238 8.18 -19.38 -19.91
CA ASN A 238 8.79 -20.40 -19.08
C ASN A 238 9.71 -19.76 -18.04
N ALA A 239 9.73 -20.32 -16.83
CA ALA A 239 10.51 -19.83 -15.72
C ALA A 239 11.06 -20.95 -14.86
N TYR A 240 12.16 -20.66 -14.18
CA TYR A 240 12.66 -21.41 -13.03
C TYR A 240 12.28 -20.67 -11.77
N ILE A 241 11.86 -21.41 -10.75
CA ILE A 241 11.47 -20.88 -9.45
C ILE A 241 12.49 -21.38 -8.44
N THR A 242 13.12 -20.48 -7.68
CA THR A 242 14.09 -20.82 -6.64
C THR A 242 13.56 -20.37 -5.29
N SER A 243 13.54 -21.24 -4.30
CA SER A 243 13.18 -20.87 -2.93
C SER A 243 14.29 -20.06 -2.28
N ILE A 244 13.99 -18.89 -1.77
CA ILE A 244 14.95 -18.05 -1.03
C ILE A 244 15.37 -18.73 0.29
N ALA A 245 14.49 -19.53 0.88
CA ALA A 245 14.76 -20.20 2.17
C ALA A 245 15.95 -21.14 2.16
N ASN A 246 16.21 -21.84 1.04
CA ASN A 246 17.30 -22.81 0.95
C ASN A 246 18.17 -22.66 -0.31
N GLY A 247 17.86 -21.69 -1.18
CA GLY A 247 18.57 -21.47 -2.44
C GLY A 247 18.38 -22.60 -3.47
N GLN A 248 17.40 -23.49 -3.28
CA GLN A 248 17.18 -24.63 -4.16
C GLN A 248 16.10 -24.34 -5.19
N VAL A 249 16.30 -24.86 -6.41
CA VAL A 249 15.32 -24.75 -7.50
C VAL A 249 14.17 -25.70 -7.24
N VAL A 250 12.98 -25.21 -7.51
CA VAL A 250 11.70 -25.89 -7.38
C VAL A 250 11.56 -26.93 -8.50
N CYS A 251 11.20 -28.14 -8.16
CA CYS A 251 11.12 -29.29 -9.05
C CYS A 251 9.74 -29.98 -8.97
N ALA A 252 9.18 -30.35 -10.12
CA ALA A 252 8.01 -31.22 -10.24
C ALA A 252 8.50 -32.67 -10.16
N GLU A 253 8.60 -33.20 -8.95
CA GLU A 253 9.17 -34.50 -8.65
C GLU A 253 8.46 -35.65 -9.41
N ASN A 254 9.24 -36.67 -9.73
CA ASN A 254 8.78 -37.86 -10.42
C ASN A 254 7.98 -37.55 -11.69
N GLY A 255 8.50 -36.58 -12.50
CA GLY A 255 7.83 -36.11 -13.70
C GLY A 255 6.49 -35.41 -13.43
N GLY A 256 6.30 -34.78 -12.26
CA GLY A 256 5.09 -34.06 -11.88
C GLY A 256 3.98 -34.97 -11.31
N SER A 257 4.30 -36.17 -10.88
CA SER A 257 3.33 -37.05 -10.20
C SER A 257 3.34 -36.92 -8.68
N GLU A 258 4.28 -36.17 -8.12
CA GLU A 258 4.43 -35.92 -6.69
C GLU A 258 4.41 -34.43 -6.35
N THR A 259 4.34 -34.12 -5.06
CA THR A 259 4.39 -32.75 -4.54
C THR A 259 5.62 -32.00 -5.08
N ILE A 260 5.42 -30.76 -5.48
CA ILE A 260 6.51 -29.88 -5.90
C ILE A 260 7.45 -29.61 -4.72
N VAL A 261 8.76 -29.68 -4.96
CA VAL A 261 9.80 -29.58 -3.92
C VAL A 261 10.91 -28.63 -4.33
N ALA A 262 11.37 -27.76 -3.44
CA ALA A 262 12.56 -26.92 -3.62
C ALA A 262 13.81 -27.72 -3.16
N ASN A 263 14.39 -28.55 -4.04
CA ASN A 263 15.46 -29.50 -3.68
C ASN A 263 16.54 -29.69 -4.77
N ARG A 264 16.52 -28.90 -5.85
CA ARG A 264 17.54 -29.00 -6.90
C ARG A 264 18.59 -27.90 -6.77
N SER A 265 19.87 -28.27 -6.97
CA SER A 265 20.98 -27.32 -6.96
C SER A 265 21.17 -26.58 -8.29
N SER A 266 20.50 -27.01 -9.35
CA SER A 266 20.56 -26.39 -10.68
C SER A 266 19.26 -26.57 -11.44
N CYS A 267 18.98 -25.64 -12.34
CA CYS A 267 17.91 -25.71 -13.32
C CYS A 267 18.43 -26.28 -14.65
N GLY A 268 17.56 -26.70 -15.54
CA GLY A 268 17.93 -27.09 -16.91
C GLY A 268 17.11 -28.23 -17.51
N GLY A 269 16.19 -28.80 -16.76
CA GLY A 269 15.30 -29.88 -17.22
C GLY A 269 13.82 -29.49 -17.26
N ALA A 270 13.02 -30.38 -17.78
CA ALA A 270 11.56 -30.20 -17.84
C ALA A 270 10.95 -30.22 -16.41
N TRP A 271 11.59 -30.86 -15.46
CA TRP A 271 11.08 -31.00 -14.09
C TRP A 271 11.21 -29.69 -13.29
N GLU A 272 12.23 -28.87 -13.59
CA GLU A 272 12.48 -27.56 -12.95
C GLU A 272 11.79 -26.40 -13.70
N THR A 273 11.21 -26.69 -14.87
CA THR A 273 10.61 -25.65 -15.72
C THR A 273 9.10 -25.58 -15.56
N PHE A 274 8.60 -24.39 -15.27
CA PHE A 274 7.18 -24.08 -15.20
C PHE A 274 6.84 -22.98 -16.20
N GLN A 275 5.76 -23.14 -16.97
CA GLN A 275 5.19 -22.06 -17.74
C GLN A 275 4.26 -21.26 -16.84
N ILE A 276 4.48 -19.95 -16.74
CA ILE A 276 3.59 -19.04 -16.03
C ILE A 276 2.55 -18.55 -17.05
N VAL A 277 1.31 -18.92 -16.85
CA VAL A 277 0.18 -18.62 -17.76
C VAL A 277 -0.67 -17.51 -17.14
N ASN A 278 -0.78 -16.37 -17.82
CA ASN A 278 -1.66 -15.27 -17.40
C ASN A 278 -3.12 -15.62 -17.71
N ASN A 279 -3.99 -15.53 -16.72
CA ASN A 279 -5.42 -15.70 -16.85
C ASN A 279 -6.11 -14.35 -17.15
N ASN A 280 -7.30 -14.38 -17.76
CA ASN A 280 -8.05 -13.18 -18.13
C ASN A 280 -8.55 -12.36 -16.92
N ASP A 281 -8.58 -12.94 -15.73
CA ASP A 281 -9.00 -12.31 -14.49
C ASP A 281 -7.83 -11.69 -13.67
N GLY A 282 -6.66 -11.58 -14.29
CA GLY A 282 -5.47 -11.00 -13.65
C GLY A 282 -4.75 -11.95 -12.68
N THR A 283 -5.17 -13.20 -12.59
CA THR A 283 -4.44 -14.26 -11.88
C THR A 283 -3.45 -14.95 -12.82
N VAL A 284 -2.60 -15.80 -12.26
CA VAL A 284 -1.70 -16.66 -13.03
C VAL A 284 -1.94 -18.12 -12.68
N SER A 285 -1.55 -19.00 -13.60
CA SER A 285 -1.48 -20.43 -13.36
C SER A 285 -0.07 -20.94 -13.68
N LEU A 286 0.43 -21.87 -12.91
CA LEU A 286 1.72 -22.52 -13.15
C LEU A 286 1.48 -23.85 -13.87
N LYS A 287 2.08 -24.02 -15.04
CA LYS A 287 1.99 -25.28 -15.81
C LYS A 287 3.34 -25.96 -15.80
N SER A 288 3.43 -27.15 -15.24
CA SER A 288 4.66 -27.94 -15.26
C SER A 288 4.98 -28.42 -16.67
N ILE A 289 6.21 -28.20 -17.10
CA ILE A 289 6.69 -28.72 -18.41
C ILE A 289 6.92 -30.24 -18.34
N ALA A 290 7.16 -30.80 -17.15
CA ALA A 290 7.40 -32.23 -16.96
C ALA A 290 6.22 -33.12 -17.43
N ASN A 291 4.97 -32.70 -17.15
CA ASN A 291 3.78 -33.48 -17.48
C ASN A 291 2.70 -32.67 -18.24
N GLY A 292 2.93 -31.40 -18.50
CA GLY A 292 1.98 -30.53 -19.19
C GLY A 292 0.75 -30.16 -18.39
N LYS A 293 0.74 -30.43 -17.06
CA LYS A 293 -0.41 -30.18 -16.19
C LYS A 293 -0.25 -28.91 -15.37
N TYR A 294 -1.38 -28.31 -14.99
CA TYR A 294 -1.41 -27.16 -14.11
C TYR A 294 -1.21 -27.57 -12.65
N VAL A 295 -0.46 -26.75 -11.93
CA VAL A 295 -0.22 -26.90 -10.50
C VAL A 295 -1.48 -26.52 -9.73
N CYS A 296 -1.94 -27.42 -8.88
CA CYS A 296 -3.06 -27.22 -7.96
C CYS A 296 -2.56 -26.99 -6.54
N ALA A 297 -3.16 -26.08 -5.80
CA ALA A 297 -3.12 -26.11 -4.36
C ALA A 297 -4.18 -27.12 -3.87
N VAL A 298 -3.73 -28.31 -3.48
CA VAL A 298 -4.61 -29.45 -3.17
C VAL A 298 -5.10 -29.36 -1.73
N ILE A 299 -6.27 -28.74 -1.54
CA ILE A 299 -6.81 -28.37 -0.21
C ILE A 299 -7.12 -29.61 0.64
N ASP A 300 -7.62 -30.65 0.04
CA ASP A 300 -7.95 -31.91 0.70
C ASP A 300 -6.74 -32.83 0.99
N GLU A 301 -5.55 -32.43 0.54
CA GLU A 301 -4.29 -33.12 0.77
C GLU A 301 -3.25 -32.17 1.42
N ASN A 302 -3.56 -31.60 2.57
CA ASN A 302 -2.70 -30.68 3.34
C ASN A 302 -2.25 -29.41 2.58
N ASN A 303 -3.01 -28.98 1.58
CA ASN A 303 -2.71 -27.79 0.75
C ASN A 303 -1.37 -27.89 -0.01
N GLN A 304 -0.90 -29.09 -0.30
CA GLN A 304 0.33 -29.30 -1.08
C GLN A 304 0.16 -28.80 -2.52
N LEU A 305 1.26 -28.41 -3.15
CA LEU A 305 1.27 -28.05 -4.56
C LEU A 305 1.61 -29.25 -5.43
N LEU A 306 0.69 -29.61 -6.35
CA LEU A 306 0.83 -30.78 -7.20
C LEU A 306 0.40 -30.47 -8.64
N PRO A 307 1.23 -30.73 -9.68
CA PRO A 307 0.86 -30.52 -11.08
C PRO A 307 0.00 -31.69 -11.59
N ARG A 308 -1.32 -31.59 -11.40
CA ARG A 308 -2.26 -32.67 -11.72
C ARG A 308 -3.45 -32.31 -12.61
N SER A 309 -3.76 -31.01 -12.76
CA SER A 309 -4.96 -30.56 -13.50
C SER A 309 -4.68 -30.34 -14.99
N GLU A 310 -5.62 -30.69 -15.83
CA GLU A 310 -5.58 -30.43 -17.28
C GLU A 310 -6.23 -29.08 -17.65
N SER A 311 -6.97 -28.47 -16.72
CA SER A 311 -7.67 -27.19 -16.91
C SER A 311 -7.48 -26.27 -15.71
N VAL A 312 -7.73 -24.97 -15.91
CA VAL A 312 -7.62 -23.95 -14.88
C VAL A 312 -8.96 -23.75 -14.20
N GLY A 313 -9.06 -24.14 -12.93
CA GLY A 313 -10.13 -23.79 -12.00
C GLY A 313 -9.60 -22.89 -10.89
N THR A 314 -10.30 -22.81 -9.76
CA THR A 314 -9.87 -21.99 -8.61
C THR A 314 -8.58 -22.51 -7.96
N TRP A 315 -8.40 -23.82 -7.94
CA TRP A 315 -7.24 -24.48 -7.31
C TRP A 315 -5.93 -24.26 -8.06
N GLU A 316 -5.99 -23.89 -9.33
CA GLU A 316 -4.86 -23.63 -10.21
C GLU A 316 -4.55 -22.15 -10.36
N LYS A 317 -5.29 -21.27 -9.65
CA LYS A 317 -5.11 -19.82 -9.72
C LYS A 317 -4.28 -19.30 -8.57
N PHE A 318 -3.27 -18.51 -8.93
CA PHE A 318 -2.39 -17.83 -7.99
C PHE A 318 -2.29 -16.35 -8.31
N ILE A 319 -1.88 -15.56 -7.32
CA ILE A 319 -1.35 -14.21 -7.52
C ILE A 319 0.15 -14.27 -7.26
N ILE A 320 0.95 -13.72 -8.17
CA ILE A 320 2.37 -13.51 -7.95
C ILE A 320 2.54 -12.05 -7.51
N GLU A 321 2.80 -11.87 -6.23
CA GLU A 321 3.07 -10.57 -5.62
C GLU A 321 4.57 -10.30 -5.65
N LYS A 322 4.99 -9.12 -6.16
CA LYS A 322 6.37 -8.67 -6.08
C LYS A 322 6.66 -8.20 -4.65
N ILE A 323 7.65 -8.79 -3.99
CA ILE A 323 8.08 -8.43 -2.63
C ILE A 323 9.24 -7.45 -2.69
N SER A 324 10.23 -7.74 -3.53
CA SER A 324 11.38 -6.88 -3.82
C SER A 324 11.88 -7.16 -5.24
N ASP A 325 12.97 -6.52 -5.67
CA ASP A 325 13.53 -6.78 -7.00
C ASP A 325 14.05 -8.21 -7.10
N GLY A 326 13.43 -9.01 -8.00
CA GLY A 326 13.72 -10.41 -8.23
C GLY A 326 13.01 -11.36 -7.25
N GLU A 327 12.37 -10.87 -6.19
CA GLU A 327 11.73 -11.69 -5.17
C GLU A 327 10.21 -11.59 -5.21
N TYR A 328 9.53 -12.71 -5.13
CA TYR A 328 8.10 -12.85 -5.29
C TYR A 328 7.49 -13.77 -4.25
N ALA A 329 6.23 -13.57 -3.94
CA ALA A 329 5.40 -14.49 -3.18
C ALA A 329 4.25 -15.01 -4.05
N LEU A 330 3.87 -16.27 -3.87
CA LEU A 330 2.74 -16.87 -4.54
C LEU A 330 1.58 -17.01 -3.55
N TYR A 331 0.42 -16.43 -3.90
CA TYR A 331 -0.80 -16.53 -3.10
C TYR A 331 -1.82 -17.40 -3.82
N SER A 332 -2.27 -18.48 -3.18
CA SER A 332 -3.28 -19.40 -3.73
C SER A 332 -4.69 -18.85 -3.52
N LEU A 333 -5.47 -18.74 -4.59
CA LEU A 333 -6.88 -18.37 -4.51
C LEU A 333 -7.76 -19.51 -3.99
N ALA A 334 -7.27 -20.75 -4.01
CA ALA A 334 -8.01 -21.92 -3.54
C ALA A 334 -8.39 -21.83 -2.06
N ASN A 335 -7.46 -21.36 -1.23
CA ASN A 335 -7.65 -21.29 0.23
C ASN A 335 -7.25 -19.95 0.86
N GLY A 336 -6.81 -18.99 0.08
CA GLY A 336 -6.41 -17.67 0.59
C GLY A 336 -5.13 -17.69 1.42
N LYS A 337 -4.15 -18.51 1.03
CA LYS A 337 -2.87 -18.67 1.73
C LYS A 337 -1.68 -18.46 0.79
N TYR A 338 -0.58 -18.00 1.36
CA TYR A 338 0.69 -17.97 0.65
C TYR A 338 1.33 -19.35 0.58
N VAL A 339 2.00 -19.60 -0.54
CA VAL A 339 2.83 -20.79 -0.73
C VAL A 339 4.12 -20.62 0.05
N GLN A 340 4.53 -21.66 0.76
CA GLN A 340 5.81 -21.73 1.43
C GLN A 340 6.58 -22.99 1.04
N ALA A 341 7.90 -22.89 0.99
CA ALA A 341 8.80 -24.05 0.93
C ALA A 341 9.06 -24.53 2.36
N ASN A 342 8.41 -25.62 2.75
CA ASN A 342 8.54 -26.17 4.11
C ASN A 342 9.84 -26.95 4.27
N LEU A 343 10.85 -26.32 4.84
CA LEU A 343 12.17 -26.94 5.03
C LEU A 343 12.14 -28.09 6.05
N ASN A 344 11.18 -28.12 6.95
CA ASN A 344 10.99 -29.24 7.89
C ASN A 344 10.42 -30.49 7.20
N ASP A 345 9.87 -30.34 5.98
CA ASP A 345 9.40 -31.45 5.13
C ASP A 345 10.19 -31.48 3.80
N GLY A 346 11.50 -31.33 3.88
CA GLY A 346 12.42 -31.47 2.75
C GLY A 346 12.28 -30.43 1.65
N GLY A 347 11.66 -29.28 1.92
CA GLY A 347 11.44 -28.22 0.94
C GLY A 347 10.20 -28.39 0.08
N LYS A 348 9.25 -29.25 0.45
CA LYS A 348 7.96 -29.36 -0.24
C LYS A 348 7.17 -28.05 -0.18
N LEU A 349 6.44 -27.76 -1.25
CA LEU A 349 5.64 -26.54 -1.35
C LEU A 349 4.20 -26.77 -0.90
N PHE A 350 3.74 -25.91 0.03
CA PHE A 350 2.38 -25.94 0.56
C PHE A 350 1.79 -24.52 0.57
N ALA A 351 0.51 -24.38 0.25
CA ALA A 351 -0.25 -23.13 0.40
C ALA A 351 -0.84 -23.06 1.81
N THR A 352 -0.03 -22.74 2.82
CA THR A 352 -0.45 -22.79 4.24
C THR A 352 -0.12 -21.54 5.06
N SER A 353 0.68 -20.61 4.54
CA SER A 353 1.07 -19.41 5.28
C SER A 353 0.03 -18.28 5.16
N GLU A 354 -0.32 -17.66 6.31
CA GLU A 354 -1.23 -16.50 6.34
C GLU A 354 -0.57 -15.24 5.78
N THR A 355 0.75 -15.19 5.77
CA THR A 355 1.51 -13.99 5.48
C THR A 355 2.86 -14.34 4.88
N VAL A 356 3.47 -13.38 4.19
CA VAL A 356 4.91 -13.43 3.90
C VAL A 356 5.63 -12.99 5.18
N ALA A 357 6.08 -13.97 5.97
CA ALA A 357 6.73 -13.73 7.27
C ALA A 357 8.27 -13.81 7.18
N GLY A 358 8.81 -14.44 6.14
CA GLY A 358 10.24 -14.63 5.98
C GLY A 358 10.59 -15.30 4.65
N ALA A 359 11.74 -15.93 4.61
CA ALA A 359 12.28 -16.53 3.39
C ALA A 359 11.49 -17.76 2.87
N TRP A 360 10.70 -18.40 3.72
CA TRP A 360 9.95 -19.61 3.34
C TRP A 360 8.86 -19.34 2.30
N GLU A 361 8.27 -18.13 2.32
CA GLU A 361 7.22 -17.68 1.41
C GLU A 361 7.76 -16.92 0.20
N VAL A 362 9.09 -16.73 0.12
CA VAL A 362 9.71 -15.90 -0.90
C VAL A 362 10.47 -16.76 -1.92
N PHE A 363 10.27 -16.44 -3.17
CA PHE A 363 10.83 -17.13 -4.32
C PHE A 363 11.46 -16.15 -5.29
N ASP A 364 12.60 -16.53 -5.86
CA ASP A 364 13.15 -15.90 -7.06
C ASP A 364 12.54 -16.58 -8.29
N ILE A 365 12.05 -15.82 -9.26
CA ILE A 365 11.41 -16.30 -10.49
C ILE A 365 12.17 -15.77 -11.69
N ASN A 366 12.98 -16.62 -12.28
CA ASN A 366 13.80 -16.29 -13.43
C ASN A 366 13.20 -16.82 -14.73
N ARG A 367 13.01 -15.93 -15.71
CA ARG A 367 12.55 -16.28 -17.06
C ARG A 367 13.65 -17.05 -17.80
N ASN A 368 13.21 -18.00 -18.61
CA ASN A 368 14.05 -18.73 -19.55
C ASN A 368 14.17 -18.01 -20.88
#